data_461a22416994e2bd65bf33ed955b2730
#
_entry.id   461a22416994e2bd65bf33ed955b2730
#
_cell.length_a   1.000
_cell.length_b   1.000
_cell.length_c   1.000
_cell.angle_alpha   90.00
_cell.angle_beta   90.00
_cell.angle_gamma   90.00
#
_symmetry.space_group_name_H-M   'P 1'
#
loop_
_entity.id
_entity.type
_entity.pdbx_description
1 polymer ?
#
loop_
_entity_poly.entity_id
_entity_poly.type
_entity_poly.pdbx_seq_one_letter_code
_entity_poly.pdbx_strand_id
1 'polypeptide(L)'
;MDAKNVWVANDDGSEIIRAREIAGASLDYDGNVTVRLTGGDGSAVTIAGHRTHHEGSRPDDFHRQLIRVISELSDAAEAFLVRAVHDEARGWRWATEVL
;
A
#
# COMPACT_ATOMS: atom_id res chain seq x y z
N MET A 1 -1.80 4.26 15.26
CA MET A 1 -2.30 4.98 14.07
C MET A 1 -3.77 4.65 13.89
N ASP A 2 -4.63 5.67 13.90
CA ASP A 2 -6.08 5.47 13.79
C ASP A 2 -6.56 5.87 12.39
N ALA A 3 -6.25 5.09 11.42
CA ALA A 3 -6.56 5.36 10.02
C ALA A 3 -7.91 4.77 9.62
N LYS A 4 -8.97 5.09 10.35
CA LYS A 4 -10.28 4.46 10.17
C LYS A 4 -10.94 4.72 8.82
N ASN A 5 -10.55 5.81 8.14
CA ASN A 5 -11.11 6.16 6.84
C ASN A 5 -10.12 5.91 5.69
N VAL A 6 -9.06 5.16 5.94
CA VAL A 6 -8.05 4.87 4.91
C VAL A 6 -8.12 3.41 4.53
N TRP A 7 -8.14 3.15 3.23
CA TRP A 7 -8.19 1.82 2.65
C TRP A 7 -7.00 1.65 1.72
N VAL A 8 -6.49 0.44 1.59
CA VAL A 8 -5.36 0.13 0.71
C VAL A 8 -5.80 -0.94 -0.27
N ALA A 9 -5.58 -0.69 -1.56
CA ALA A 9 -5.90 -1.67 -2.60
C ALA A 9 -4.81 -2.73 -2.65
N ASN A 10 -5.20 -3.98 -2.90
CA ASN A 10 -4.22 -5.02 -3.15
C ASN A 10 -3.64 -4.90 -4.56
N ASP A 11 -2.76 -5.83 -4.92
CA ASP A 11 -1.96 -5.76 -6.13
C ASP A 11 -2.77 -5.54 -7.42
N ASP A 12 -3.87 -6.26 -7.59
CA ASP A 12 -4.67 -6.17 -8.81
C ASP A 12 -5.95 -5.33 -8.64
N GLY A 13 -6.13 -4.72 -7.49
CA GLY A 13 -7.29 -3.87 -7.23
C GLY A 13 -8.57 -4.62 -6.93
N SER A 14 -8.53 -5.94 -6.82
CA SER A 14 -9.73 -6.74 -6.58
C SER A 14 -10.23 -6.69 -5.14
N GLU A 15 -9.37 -6.25 -4.22
CA GLU A 15 -9.70 -6.18 -2.81
C GLU A 15 -9.16 -4.90 -2.21
N ILE A 16 -9.91 -4.29 -1.31
CA ILE A 16 -9.42 -3.16 -0.52
C ILE A 16 -9.43 -3.56 0.95
N ILE A 17 -8.44 -3.10 1.67
CA ILE A 17 -8.17 -3.49 3.05
C ILE A 17 -8.18 -2.24 3.92
N ARG A 18 -8.80 -2.31 5.09
CA ARG A 18 -8.72 -1.20 6.03
C ARG A 18 -7.28 -1.01 6.50
N ALA A 19 -6.75 0.19 6.35
CA ALA A 19 -5.38 0.47 6.75
C ALA A 19 -5.13 0.16 8.22
N ARG A 20 -6.12 0.38 9.08
CA ARG A 20 -5.97 0.12 10.51
C ARG A 20 -5.81 -1.37 10.85
N GLU A 21 -6.13 -2.26 9.90
CA GLU A 21 -5.92 -3.69 10.08
C GLU A 21 -4.49 -4.13 9.77
N ILE A 22 -3.67 -3.22 9.26
CA ILE A 22 -2.30 -3.54 8.89
C ILE A 22 -1.41 -3.54 10.12
N ALA A 23 -0.82 -4.69 10.43
CA ALA A 23 0.10 -4.86 11.55
C ALA A 23 1.55 -4.62 11.16
N GLY A 24 1.87 -4.77 9.88
CA GLY A 24 3.23 -4.56 9.40
C GLY A 24 3.30 -4.59 7.89
N ALA A 25 4.38 -4.06 7.34
CA ALA A 25 4.63 -4.05 5.91
C ALA A 25 6.07 -4.47 5.66
N SER A 26 6.29 -5.22 4.58
CA SER A 26 7.63 -5.69 4.22
C SER A 26 7.87 -5.53 2.73
N LEU A 27 9.14 -5.44 2.35
CA LEU A 27 9.59 -5.36 0.98
C LEU A 27 10.55 -6.54 0.74
N ASP A 28 10.30 -7.33 -0.29
CA ASP A 28 11.17 -8.47 -0.59
C ASP A 28 12.22 -8.09 -1.66
N TYR A 29 13.05 -9.07 -2.04
CA TYR A 29 14.11 -8.85 -3.03
C TYR A 29 13.60 -8.41 -4.39
N ASP A 30 12.40 -8.83 -4.74
CA ASP A 30 11.81 -8.48 -6.03
C ASP A 30 11.09 -7.14 -6.00
N GLY A 31 11.10 -6.47 -4.85
CA GLY A 31 10.43 -5.19 -4.68
C GLY A 31 8.93 -5.31 -4.42
N ASN A 32 8.45 -6.50 -4.09
CA ASN A 32 7.04 -6.69 -3.76
C ASN A 32 6.77 -6.20 -2.34
N VAL A 33 5.67 -5.47 -2.17
CA VAL A 33 5.24 -5.01 -0.86
C VAL A 33 4.09 -5.88 -0.37
N THR A 34 4.27 -6.46 0.80
CA THR A 34 3.27 -7.31 1.43
C THR A 34 2.95 -6.74 2.80
N VAL A 35 1.67 -6.69 3.14
CA VAL A 35 1.23 -6.26 4.48
C VAL A 35 0.70 -7.45 5.23
N ARG A 36 0.95 -7.45 6.54
CA ARG A 36 0.42 -8.46 7.45
C ARG A 36 -0.74 -7.84 8.20
N LEU A 37 -1.84 -8.59 8.28
CA LEU A 37 -3.05 -8.09 8.92
C LEU A 37 -3.10 -8.52 10.39
N THR A 38 -3.83 -7.74 11.20
CA THR A 38 -4.00 -8.03 12.63
C THR A 38 -5.01 -9.13 12.90
N GLY A 39 -5.69 -9.64 11.89
CA GLY A 39 -6.66 -10.70 12.06
C GLY A 39 -6.06 -11.97 12.67
N GLY A 40 -6.92 -12.83 13.19
CA GLY A 40 -6.53 -13.94 14.03
C GLY A 40 -5.52 -14.93 13.48
N ASP A 41 -5.38 -15.05 12.17
CA ASP A 41 -4.44 -15.99 11.55
C ASP A 41 -3.18 -15.30 11.00
N GLY A 42 -3.06 -14.00 11.15
CA GLY A 42 -1.90 -13.28 10.66
C GLY A 42 -1.79 -13.26 9.14
N SER A 43 -2.90 -13.22 8.45
CA SER A 43 -2.95 -13.23 6.98
C SER A 43 -2.09 -12.14 6.37
N ALA A 44 -1.47 -12.45 5.24
CA ALA A 44 -0.65 -11.51 4.47
C ALA A 44 -1.30 -11.24 3.13
N VAL A 45 -1.20 -9.98 2.67
CA VAL A 45 -1.77 -9.57 1.38
C VAL A 45 -0.71 -8.80 0.60
N THR A 46 -0.54 -9.15 -0.66
CA THR A 46 0.39 -8.45 -1.53
C THR A 46 -0.29 -7.18 -2.04
N ILE A 47 0.31 -6.04 -1.75
CA ILE A 47 -0.20 -4.73 -2.13
C ILE A 47 0.45 -4.24 -3.42
N ALA A 48 1.74 -4.53 -3.61
CA ALA A 48 2.45 -4.19 -4.82
C ALA A 48 3.28 -5.40 -5.23
N GLY A 49 2.77 -6.17 -6.17
CA GLY A 49 3.38 -7.42 -6.60
C GLY A 49 3.94 -7.35 -8.00
N HIS A 50 3.25 -7.99 -8.91
CA HIS A 50 3.69 -8.11 -10.30
C HIS A 50 4.02 -6.75 -10.93
N ARG A 51 5.07 -6.72 -11.72
CA ARG A 51 5.44 -5.57 -12.53
C ARG A 51 6.02 -6.04 -13.86
N THR A 52 5.90 -5.19 -14.87
CA THR A 52 6.44 -5.49 -16.20
C THR A 52 7.91 -5.06 -16.26
N HIS A 53 8.61 -5.48 -17.32
CA HIS A 53 10.00 -5.06 -17.58
C HIS A 53 10.16 -3.55 -17.63
N HIS A 54 9.15 -2.86 -18.13
CA HIS A 54 9.24 -1.43 -18.39
C HIS A 54 9.06 -0.58 -17.15
N GLU A 55 8.58 -1.16 -16.06
CA GLU A 55 8.22 -0.40 -14.89
C GLU A 55 9.39 -0.14 -13.93
N GLY A 56 10.49 -0.84 -14.12
CA GLY A 56 11.65 -0.61 -13.29
C GLY A 56 11.48 -1.07 -11.83
N SER A 57 12.51 -0.83 -11.04
CA SER A 57 12.53 -1.24 -9.65
C SER A 57 11.77 -0.28 -8.75
N ARG A 58 11.18 -0.81 -7.71
CA ARG A 58 10.55 -0.01 -6.67
C ARG A 58 11.62 0.52 -5.71
N PRO A 59 11.39 1.69 -5.08
CA PRO A 59 12.33 2.22 -4.08
C PRO A 59 12.56 1.24 -2.93
N ASP A 60 13.75 1.25 -2.34
CA ASP A 60 14.09 0.37 -1.22
C ASP A 60 13.24 0.63 0.02
N ASP A 61 12.67 1.81 0.13
CA ASP A 61 11.80 2.18 1.26
C ASP A 61 10.33 2.24 0.88
N PHE A 62 9.93 1.58 -0.22
CA PHE A 62 8.56 1.70 -0.73
C PHE A 62 7.52 1.28 0.30
N HIS A 63 7.79 0.23 1.06
CA HIS A 63 6.91 -0.21 2.15
C HIS A 63 6.80 0.84 3.26
N ARG A 64 7.89 1.56 3.53
CA ARG A 64 7.89 2.63 4.54
C ARG A 64 7.10 3.83 4.06
N GLN A 65 7.18 4.11 2.76
CA GLN A 65 6.40 5.19 2.16
C GLN A 65 4.90 4.94 2.30
N LEU A 66 4.47 3.68 2.20
CA LEU A 66 3.07 3.31 2.41
C LEU A 66 2.60 3.71 3.81
N ILE A 67 3.38 3.37 4.82
CA ILE A 67 3.03 3.70 6.20
C ILE A 67 2.97 5.22 6.39
N ARG A 68 3.90 5.94 5.78
CA ARG A 68 3.91 7.41 5.85
C ARG A 68 2.64 8.01 5.25
N VAL A 69 2.24 7.53 4.08
CA VAL A 69 1.01 8.01 3.41
C VAL A 69 -0.20 7.73 4.28
N ILE A 70 -0.30 6.52 4.84
CA ILE A 70 -1.41 6.17 5.72
C ILE A 70 -1.44 7.12 6.93
N SER A 71 -0.28 7.40 7.51
CA SER A 71 -0.19 8.32 8.66
C SER A 71 -0.66 9.73 8.29
N GLU A 72 -0.29 10.20 7.11
CA GLU A 72 -0.70 11.53 6.65
C GLU A 72 -2.21 11.64 6.47
N LEU A 73 -2.87 10.53 6.14
CA LEU A 73 -4.31 10.51 5.91
C LEU A 73 -5.11 10.10 7.15
N SER A 74 -4.44 9.78 8.25
CA SER A 74 -5.11 9.16 9.40
C SER A 74 -6.17 10.04 10.05
N ASP A 75 -6.05 11.36 9.93
CA ASP A 75 -7.02 12.30 10.50
C ASP A 75 -8.04 12.81 9.48
N ALA A 76 -8.00 12.28 8.26
CA ALA A 76 -8.89 12.73 7.21
C ALA A 76 -10.34 12.38 7.53
N ALA A 77 -11.26 13.32 7.27
CA ALA A 77 -12.69 13.08 7.46
C ALA A 77 -13.28 12.25 6.34
N GLU A 78 -12.69 12.31 5.16
CA GLU A 78 -13.17 11.57 4.00
C GLU A 78 -12.48 10.21 3.89
N ALA A 79 -13.15 9.28 3.21
CA ALA A 79 -12.56 7.98 2.95
C ALA A 79 -11.59 8.06 1.77
N PHE A 80 -10.38 7.55 1.96
CA PHE A 80 -9.33 7.53 0.94
C PHE A 80 -8.92 6.11 0.59
N LEU A 81 -8.59 5.91 -0.68
CA LEU A 81 -7.98 4.68 -1.16
C LEU A 81 -6.53 4.95 -1.52
N VAL A 82 -5.62 4.10 -1.06
CA VAL A 82 -4.19 4.18 -1.36
C VAL A 82 -3.82 2.98 -2.21
N ARG A 83 -3.08 3.20 -3.28
CA ARG A 83 -2.60 2.11 -4.13
C ARG A 83 -1.27 2.44 -4.76
N ALA A 84 -0.51 1.39 -5.10
CA ALA A 84 0.77 1.54 -5.79
C ALA A 84 0.51 1.81 -7.26
N VAL A 85 1.16 2.83 -7.82
CA VAL A 85 1.07 3.14 -9.24
C VAL A 85 2.46 3.40 -9.79
N HIS A 86 2.63 3.15 -11.08
CA HIS A 86 3.86 3.46 -11.80
C HIS A 86 3.62 4.60 -12.76
N ASP A 87 4.53 5.57 -12.73
CA ASP A 87 4.49 6.76 -13.58
C ASP A 87 5.82 6.80 -14.32
N GLU A 88 5.79 6.94 -15.64
CA GLU A 88 7.04 6.95 -16.43
C GLU A 88 7.99 8.06 -16.02
N ALA A 89 7.46 9.19 -15.60
CA ALA A 89 8.29 10.35 -15.22
C ALA A 89 8.82 10.23 -13.80
N ARG A 90 8.06 9.62 -12.88
CA ARG A 90 8.36 9.61 -11.44
C ARG A 90 8.68 8.23 -10.86
N GLY A 91 8.43 7.17 -11.64
CA GLY A 91 8.59 5.81 -11.15
C GLY A 91 7.43 5.37 -10.26
N TRP A 92 7.71 4.50 -9.32
CA TRP A 92 6.70 3.96 -8.41
C TRP A 92 6.36 4.95 -7.30
N ARG A 93 5.07 5.07 -7.02
CA ARG A 93 4.58 5.91 -5.92
C ARG A 93 3.26 5.37 -5.39
N TRP A 94 2.87 5.86 -4.23
CA TRP A 94 1.57 5.56 -3.64
C TRP A 94 0.62 6.68 -4.01
N ALA A 95 -0.41 6.33 -4.78
CA ALA A 95 -1.44 7.27 -5.18
C ALA A 95 -2.60 7.22 -4.19
N THR A 96 -3.23 8.35 -3.97
CA THR A 96 -4.38 8.46 -3.09
C THR A 96 -5.56 9.01 -3.86
N GLU A 97 -6.74 8.49 -3.58
CA GLU A 97 -7.96 8.99 -4.19
C GLU A 97 -9.11 8.96 -3.19
N VAL A 98 -10.04 9.88 -3.32
CA VAL A 98 -11.24 9.91 -2.50
C VAL A 98 -12.18 8.80 -2.97
N LEU A 99 -12.66 8.00 -2.04
CA LEU A 99 -13.60 6.92 -2.37
C LEU A 99 -15.01 7.43 -2.63
#